data_48b462591d29f9a58d968647ff5a0e8a
#
_entry.id   48b462591d29f9a58d968647ff5a0e8a
#
_cell.length_a   1.000
_cell.length_b   1.000
_cell.length_c   1.000
_cell.angle_alpha   90.00
_cell.angle_beta   90.00
_cell.angle_gamma   90.00
#
_symmetry.space_group_name_H-M   'P 1'
#
loop_
_entity.id
_entity.type
_entity.pdbx_description
1 polymer ?
#
loop_
_entity_poly.entity_id
_entity_poly.type
_entity_poly.pdbx_seq_one_letter_code
_entity_poly.pdbx_strand_id
1 'polypeptide(L)'
;MNKTTWTADQVWAAAARACRINNGEYLRNDEWLYDPSNDSDARPGRKSSRTVMLEGLKDLEQLTEFDYTNGRDGRQFLQKRYMFRALKSDLNGFEHRLIQCLTLENFERQNSTDMNVIVSQIPRWKNSIYEETLLQDTISQPLATVGERITRDIIVVRTIYSEKYQLNFITAKTSCNHVVFFAFKEAMQPGKECQIHGTVKAHKTDSTQLNRVKVFDH
;
A
#
# COMPACT_ATOMS: atom_id res chain seq x y z
N MET A 1 -36.46 13.58 9.41
CA MET A 1 -35.36 12.71 9.82
C MET A 1 -34.06 13.42 9.50
N ASN A 2 -33.30 13.85 10.50
CA ASN A 2 -31.98 14.46 10.27
C ASN A 2 -31.05 13.38 9.70
N LYS A 3 -30.67 13.50 8.42
CA LYS A 3 -29.62 12.66 7.85
C LYS A 3 -28.33 12.98 8.58
N THR A 4 -27.82 12.05 9.36
CA THR A 4 -26.52 12.21 9.99
C THR A 4 -25.46 12.13 8.89
N THR A 5 -24.78 13.24 8.65
CA THR A 5 -23.67 13.33 7.69
C THR A 5 -22.35 13.43 8.44
N TRP A 6 -21.29 12.89 7.88
CA TRP A 6 -19.93 13.09 8.35
C TRP A 6 -19.18 14.03 7.40
N THR A 7 -18.34 14.89 7.93
CA THR A 7 -17.47 15.72 7.10
C THR A 7 -16.38 14.87 6.44
N ALA A 8 -15.81 15.36 5.36
CA ALA A 8 -14.68 14.71 4.72
C ALA A 8 -13.51 14.49 5.69
N ASP A 9 -13.19 15.47 6.52
CA ASP A 9 -12.12 15.36 7.51
C ASP A 9 -12.35 14.21 8.49
N GLN A 10 -13.60 14.05 8.98
CA GLN A 10 -13.95 12.94 9.87
C GLN A 10 -13.81 11.59 9.17
N VAL A 11 -14.26 11.48 7.92
CA VAL A 11 -14.22 10.24 7.15
C VAL A 11 -12.77 9.83 6.84
N TRP A 12 -11.94 10.77 6.40
CA TRP A 12 -10.54 10.50 6.10
C TRP A 12 -9.72 10.25 7.38
N ALA A 13 -10.00 10.94 8.49
CA ALA A 13 -9.40 10.65 9.80
C ALA A 13 -9.77 9.25 10.30
N ALA A 14 -11.03 8.83 10.17
CA ALA A 14 -11.45 7.49 10.55
C ALA A 14 -10.77 6.39 9.69
N ALA A 15 -10.52 6.67 8.40
CA ALA A 15 -9.74 5.78 7.56
C ALA A 15 -8.26 5.71 8.00
N ALA A 16 -7.66 6.84 8.39
CA ALA A 16 -6.31 6.89 8.94
C ALA A 16 -6.21 6.12 10.27
N ARG A 17 -7.20 6.26 11.16
CA ARG A 17 -7.31 5.45 12.37
C ARG A 17 -7.34 3.95 12.06
N ALA A 18 -8.15 3.53 11.07
CA ALA A 18 -8.22 2.13 10.68
C ALA A 18 -6.86 1.59 10.19
N CYS A 19 -6.14 2.38 9.39
CA CYS A 19 -4.79 2.05 8.96
C CYS A 19 -3.82 1.92 10.15
N ARG A 20 -3.89 2.84 11.14
CA ARG A 20 -3.05 2.81 12.34
C ARG A 20 -3.32 1.58 13.20
N ILE A 21 -4.59 1.26 13.46
CA ILE A 21 -4.99 0.10 14.29
C ILE A 21 -4.58 -1.22 13.61
N ASN A 22 -4.66 -1.29 12.29
CA ASN A 22 -4.29 -2.46 11.51
C ASN A 22 -2.81 -2.46 11.07
N ASN A 23 -1.94 -1.72 11.78
CA ASN A 23 -0.49 -1.69 11.55
C ASN A 23 -0.09 -1.36 10.11
N GLY A 24 -0.82 -0.45 9.44
CA GLY A 24 -0.56 -0.02 8.07
C GLY A 24 -1.17 -0.91 7.00
N GLU A 25 -1.88 -1.98 7.36
CA GLU A 25 -2.48 -2.93 6.43
C GLU A 25 -3.96 -2.60 6.13
N TYR A 26 -4.39 -2.95 4.91
CA TYR A 26 -5.80 -2.97 4.55
C TYR A 26 -6.37 -4.38 4.75
N LEU A 27 -7.23 -4.56 5.74
CA LEU A 27 -7.95 -5.79 6.01
C LEU A 27 -9.36 -5.72 5.43
N ARG A 28 -9.64 -6.57 4.44
CA ARG A 28 -10.95 -6.63 3.78
C ARG A 28 -12.03 -7.22 4.70
N ASN A 29 -11.67 -8.26 5.44
CA ASN A 29 -12.56 -9.01 6.33
C ASN A 29 -11.96 -9.03 7.75
N ASP A 30 -12.81 -9.30 8.73
CA ASP A 30 -12.35 -9.56 10.09
C ASP A 30 -11.49 -10.83 10.11
N GLU A 31 -10.40 -10.80 10.83
CA GLU A 31 -9.55 -11.98 11.05
C GLU A 31 -10.06 -12.76 12.26
N TRP A 32 -10.00 -14.07 12.16
CA TRP A 32 -10.30 -14.98 13.25
C TRP A 32 -9.02 -15.72 13.62
N LEU A 33 -8.65 -15.72 14.89
CA LEU A 33 -7.55 -16.51 15.41
C LEU A 33 -8.09 -17.89 15.75
N TYR A 34 -7.63 -18.89 15.02
CA TYR A 34 -7.92 -20.28 15.30
C TYR A 34 -6.93 -20.80 16.36
N ASP A 35 -7.42 -21.30 17.47
CA ASP A 35 -6.63 -22.02 18.46
C ASP A 35 -6.76 -23.53 18.21
N PRO A 36 -5.73 -24.17 17.63
CA PRO A 36 -5.81 -25.61 17.30
C PRO A 36 -5.89 -26.51 18.56
N SER A 37 -5.68 -25.98 19.76
CA SER A 37 -5.79 -26.72 21.03
C SER A 37 -7.21 -26.75 21.58
N ASN A 38 -8.12 -25.92 21.04
CA ASN A 38 -9.49 -25.79 21.53
C ASN A 38 -10.45 -25.57 20.37
N ASP A 39 -11.05 -26.65 19.89
CA ASP A 39 -11.91 -26.72 18.66
C ASP A 39 -13.18 -25.82 18.75
N SER A 40 -13.47 -25.23 19.92
CA SER A 40 -14.66 -24.42 20.16
C SER A 40 -14.43 -22.91 20.21
N ASP A 41 -13.19 -22.40 20.27
CA ASP A 41 -12.91 -21.01 20.56
C ASP A 41 -12.12 -20.29 19.45
N ALA A 42 -12.80 -20.03 18.32
CA ALA A 42 -12.32 -19.01 17.40
C ALA A 42 -12.38 -17.64 18.11
N ARG A 43 -11.24 -17.10 18.50
CA ARG A 43 -11.16 -15.75 19.09
C ARG A 43 -11.18 -14.69 18.00
N PRO A 44 -11.89 -13.56 18.21
CA PRO A 44 -11.81 -12.46 17.28
C PRO A 44 -10.37 -11.94 17.20
N GLY A 45 -9.81 -11.96 16.01
CA GLY A 45 -8.53 -11.33 15.70
C GLY A 45 -8.68 -9.84 15.37
N ARG A 46 -7.92 -9.35 14.38
CA ARG A 46 -8.02 -7.97 13.93
C ARG A 46 -9.34 -7.74 13.17
N LYS A 47 -10.00 -6.61 13.45
CA LYS A 47 -11.19 -6.20 12.73
C LYS A 47 -10.84 -5.68 11.33
N SER A 48 -11.75 -5.87 10.38
CA SER A 48 -11.60 -5.28 9.03
C SER A 48 -11.41 -3.77 9.10
N SER A 49 -10.67 -3.24 8.15
CA SER A 49 -10.40 -1.79 8.11
C SER A 49 -11.69 -0.96 8.03
N ARG A 50 -12.71 -1.48 7.35
CA ARG A 50 -14.03 -0.86 7.31
C ARG A 50 -14.72 -0.85 8.67
N THR A 51 -14.70 -1.96 9.41
CA THR A 51 -15.30 -2.05 10.74
C THR A 51 -14.67 -1.03 11.67
N VAL A 52 -13.33 -0.98 11.74
CA VAL A 52 -12.58 -0.02 12.56
C VAL A 52 -12.88 1.44 12.18
N MET A 53 -12.98 1.74 10.87
CA MET A 53 -13.34 3.07 10.37
C MET A 53 -14.74 3.47 10.82
N LEU A 54 -15.73 2.58 10.69
CA LEU A 54 -17.12 2.87 11.10
C LEU A 54 -17.28 3.02 12.61
N GLU A 55 -16.49 2.31 13.42
CA GLU A 55 -16.43 2.51 14.87
C GLU A 55 -15.94 3.92 15.22
N GLY A 56 -14.86 4.39 14.59
CA GLY A 56 -14.37 5.76 14.77
C GLY A 56 -15.36 6.83 14.31
N LEU A 57 -16.15 6.57 13.26
CA LEU A 57 -17.20 7.49 12.81
C LEU A 57 -18.43 7.50 13.72
N LYS A 58 -18.71 6.44 14.46
CA LYS A 58 -19.77 6.39 15.47
C LYS A 58 -19.37 7.13 16.75
N ASP A 59 -18.08 7.12 17.06
CA ASP A 59 -17.53 7.73 18.25
C ASP A 59 -16.28 8.55 17.85
N LEU A 60 -16.52 9.82 17.56
CA LEU A 60 -15.49 10.75 17.06
C LEU A 60 -14.42 11.08 18.10
N GLU A 61 -14.64 10.82 19.38
CA GLU A 61 -13.65 11.01 20.45
C GLU A 61 -12.48 10.01 20.33
N GLN A 62 -12.70 8.90 19.62
CA GLN A 62 -11.63 7.93 19.31
C GLN A 62 -10.66 8.40 18.22
N LEU A 63 -11.00 9.47 17.49
CA LEU A 63 -10.14 10.06 16.46
C LEU A 63 -9.15 11.02 17.12
N THR A 64 -7.88 10.77 16.91
CA THR A 64 -6.80 11.63 17.42
C THR A 64 -6.43 12.71 16.40
N GLU A 65 -5.71 13.78 16.83
CA GLU A 65 -5.18 14.79 15.91
C GLU A 65 -4.22 14.16 14.88
N PHE A 66 -3.51 13.11 15.27
CA PHE A 66 -2.68 12.34 14.34
C PHE A 66 -3.50 11.68 13.23
N ASP A 67 -4.70 11.17 13.53
CA ASP A 67 -5.59 10.58 12.54
C ASP A 67 -6.14 11.64 11.59
N TYR A 68 -6.51 12.82 12.11
CA TYR A 68 -6.95 13.96 11.30
C TYR A 68 -5.86 14.47 10.36
N THR A 69 -4.63 14.61 10.86
CA THR A 69 -3.48 15.03 10.04
C THR A 69 -3.20 14.03 8.94
N ASN A 70 -3.07 12.74 9.26
CA ASN A 70 -2.83 11.71 8.25
C ASN A 70 -3.99 11.58 7.26
N GLY A 71 -5.22 11.76 7.68
CA GLY A 71 -6.39 11.74 6.81
C GLY A 71 -6.36 12.88 5.78
N ARG A 72 -6.08 14.11 6.24
CA ARG A 72 -5.93 15.30 5.37
C ARG A 72 -4.77 15.15 4.38
N ASP A 73 -3.60 14.76 4.86
CA ASP A 73 -2.41 14.57 4.02
C ASP A 73 -2.62 13.51 2.94
N GLY A 74 -3.22 12.38 3.34
CA GLY A 74 -3.57 11.30 2.40
C GLY A 74 -4.58 11.77 1.35
N ARG A 75 -5.64 12.48 1.75
CA ARG A 75 -6.62 13.06 0.82
C ARG A 75 -5.97 14.04 -0.15
N GLN A 76 -5.15 14.98 0.34
CA GLN A 76 -4.48 15.97 -0.49
C GLN A 76 -3.50 15.33 -1.48
N PHE A 77 -2.71 14.34 -1.04
CA PHE A 77 -1.81 13.59 -1.92
C PHE A 77 -2.58 12.92 -3.06
N LEU A 78 -3.67 12.23 -2.72
CA LEU A 78 -4.50 11.56 -3.72
C LEU A 78 -5.20 12.54 -4.65
N GLN A 79 -5.68 13.67 -4.15
CA GLN A 79 -6.24 14.74 -4.98
C GLN A 79 -5.23 15.21 -6.03
N LYS A 80 -4.00 15.53 -5.63
CA LYS A 80 -2.91 15.93 -6.55
C LYS A 80 -2.60 14.83 -7.57
N ARG A 81 -2.49 13.58 -7.12
CA ARG A 81 -2.16 12.43 -7.98
C ARG A 81 -3.25 12.14 -9.03
N TYR A 82 -4.52 12.26 -8.64
CA TYR A 82 -5.65 11.96 -9.51
C TYR A 82 -6.20 13.17 -10.29
N MET A 83 -5.73 14.39 -9.99
CA MET A 83 -6.16 15.61 -10.66
C MET A 83 -6.03 15.52 -12.19
N PHE A 84 -4.89 15.05 -12.69
CA PHE A 84 -4.67 14.89 -14.14
C PHE A 84 -5.35 13.64 -14.72
N ARG A 85 -5.56 12.60 -13.90
CA ARG A 85 -6.30 11.41 -14.34
C ARG A 85 -7.78 11.69 -14.48
N ALA A 86 -8.34 12.59 -13.70
CA ALA A 86 -9.74 13.00 -13.81
C ALA A 86 -10.08 13.61 -15.19
N LEU A 87 -9.07 14.12 -15.91
CA LEU A 87 -9.23 14.66 -17.25
C LEU A 87 -9.19 13.60 -18.37
N LYS A 88 -8.84 12.35 -18.04
CA LYS A 88 -8.80 11.24 -18.99
C LYS A 88 -10.16 10.56 -19.06
N SER A 89 -10.54 10.14 -20.26
CA SER A 89 -11.82 9.47 -20.53
C SER A 89 -11.82 7.96 -20.22
N ASP A 90 -10.68 7.37 -19.87
CA ASP A 90 -10.47 5.92 -19.72
C ASP A 90 -10.39 5.46 -18.27
N LEU A 91 -11.08 6.15 -17.35
CA LEU A 91 -11.12 5.79 -15.95
C LEU A 91 -11.91 4.49 -15.73
N ASN A 92 -11.34 3.57 -14.97
CA ASN A 92 -12.11 2.42 -14.50
C ASN A 92 -13.10 2.82 -13.39
N GLY A 93 -14.07 1.93 -13.10
CA GLY A 93 -15.13 2.24 -12.14
C GLY A 93 -14.64 2.57 -10.73
N PHE A 94 -13.52 1.98 -10.30
CA PHE A 94 -12.91 2.29 -9.00
C PHE A 94 -12.28 3.70 -9.00
N GLU A 95 -11.53 4.07 -10.02
CA GLU A 95 -10.90 5.39 -10.14
C GLU A 95 -11.94 6.49 -10.20
N HIS A 96 -13.01 6.27 -10.98
CA HIS A 96 -14.14 7.20 -11.04
C HIS A 96 -14.74 7.43 -9.65
N ARG A 97 -14.99 6.34 -8.90
CA ARG A 97 -15.55 6.44 -7.55
C ARG A 97 -14.59 7.10 -6.55
N LEU A 98 -13.30 6.80 -6.64
CA LEU A 98 -12.28 7.44 -5.81
C LEU A 98 -12.25 8.96 -6.04
N ILE A 99 -12.25 9.40 -7.30
CA ILE A 99 -12.26 10.83 -7.64
C ILE A 99 -13.50 11.50 -7.06
N GLN A 100 -14.67 10.87 -7.14
CA GLN A 100 -15.88 11.37 -6.48
C GLN A 100 -15.67 11.52 -4.97
N CYS A 101 -15.15 10.50 -4.29
CA CYS A 101 -14.87 10.55 -2.85
C CYS A 101 -13.86 11.66 -2.47
N LEU A 102 -12.89 11.95 -3.34
CA LEU A 102 -11.89 13.00 -3.11
C LEU A 102 -12.48 14.42 -3.20
N THR A 103 -13.58 14.62 -3.93
CA THR A 103 -14.25 15.92 -4.11
C THR A 103 -15.39 16.18 -3.13
N LEU A 104 -15.94 15.15 -2.50
CA LEU A 104 -17.02 15.28 -1.54
C LEU A 104 -16.54 15.94 -0.25
N GLU A 105 -17.30 16.92 0.24
CA GLU A 105 -17.08 17.57 1.54
C GLU A 105 -17.90 16.93 2.66
N ASN A 106 -19.00 16.26 2.32
CA ASN A 106 -19.87 15.58 3.27
C ASN A 106 -20.27 14.20 2.74
N PHE A 107 -20.37 13.23 3.64
CA PHE A 107 -20.72 11.84 3.36
C PHE A 107 -21.99 11.44 4.10
N GLU A 108 -22.93 10.85 3.38
CA GLU A 108 -24.13 10.30 4.00
C GLU A 108 -23.82 8.95 4.71
N ARG A 109 -24.41 8.75 5.88
CA ARG A 109 -24.19 7.58 6.75
C ARG A 109 -24.41 6.21 6.07
N GLN A 110 -25.20 6.18 5.00
CA GLN A 110 -25.60 4.93 4.33
C GLN A 110 -24.69 4.49 3.19
N ASN A 111 -23.71 5.29 2.78
CA ASN A 111 -22.90 4.97 1.60
C ASN A 111 -21.70 4.07 1.94
N SER A 112 -21.97 2.76 2.01
CA SER A 112 -20.99 1.76 2.38
C SER A 112 -19.87 1.57 1.35
N THR A 113 -20.13 1.86 0.07
CA THR A 113 -19.17 1.70 -1.02
C THR A 113 -18.05 2.73 -0.93
N ASP A 114 -18.39 3.99 -0.64
CA ASP A 114 -17.42 5.06 -0.50
C ASP A 114 -16.46 4.81 0.67
N MET A 115 -16.97 4.30 1.78
CA MET A 115 -16.14 3.95 2.94
C MET A 115 -15.09 2.89 2.59
N ASN A 116 -15.45 1.87 1.81
CA ASN A 116 -14.51 0.85 1.36
C ASN A 116 -13.44 1.42 0.42
N VAL A 117 -13.82 2.31 -0.48
CA VAL A 117 -12.88 2.99 -1.37
C VAL A 117 -11.88 3.80 -0.54
N ILE A 118 -12.36 4.68 0.34
CA ILE A 118 -11.52 5.59 1.12
C ILE A 118 -10.57 4.82 2.04
N VAL A 119 -11.09 3.87 2.83
CA VAL A 119 -10.27 3.14 3.81
C VAL A 119 -9.16 2.32 3.16
N SER A 120 -9.34 1.88 1.91
CA SER A 120 -8.31 1.16 1.16
C SER A 120 -7.17 2.05 0.66
N GLN A 121 -7.34 3.38 0.66
CA GLN A 121 -6.39 4.31 0.06
C GLN A 121 -5.30 4.77 1.03
N ILE A 122 -5.59 4.86 2.32
CA ILE A 122 -4.60 5.33 3.30
C ILE A 122 -3.36 4.42 3.38
N PRO A 123 -3.48 3.09 3.45
CA PRO A 123 -2.30 2.21 3.37
C PRO A 123 -1.52 2.36 2.06
N ARG A 124 -2.23 2.48 0.94
CA ARG A 124 -1.61 2.67 -0.38
C ARG A 124 -0.85 4.00 -0.49
N TRP A 125 -1.41 5.07 0.06
CA TRP A 125 -0.75 6.37 0.13
C TRP A 125 0.56 6.28 0.94
N LYS A 126 0.53 5.69 2.14
CA LYS A 126 1.72 5.52 2.97
C LYS A 126 2.81 4.71 2.26
N ASN A 127 2.43 3.62 1.62
CA ASN A 127 3.36 2.81 0.84
C ASN A 127 3.94 3.60 -0.35
N SER A 128 3.12 4.41 -1.04
CA SER A 128 3.61 5.25 -2.15
C SER A 128 4.63 6.28 -1.70
N ILE A 129 4.41 6.95 -0.56
CA ILE A 129 5.39 7.90 -0.01
C ILE A 129 6.68 7.18 0.36
N TYR A 130 6.58 6.02 1.02
CA TYR A 130 7.74 5.21 1.38
C TYR A 130 8.55 4.79 0.13
N GLU A 131 7.86 4.30 -0.91
CA GLU A 131 8.48 3.96 -2.19
C GLU A 131 9.17 5.17 -2.83
N GLU A 132 8.50 6.33 -2.90
CA GLU A 132 9.04 7.56 -3.45
C GLU A 132 10.28 8.03 -2.67
N THR A 133 10.26 7.95 -1.34
CA THR A 133 11.41 8.32 -0.50
C THR A 133 12.60 7.40 -0.75
N LEU A 134 12.38 6.09 -0.84
CA LEU A 134 13.46 5.15 -1.13
C LEU A 134 14.06 5.33 -2.52
N LEU A 135 13.26 5.77 -3.49
CA LEU A 135 13.70 5.92 -4.88
C LEU A 135 14.24 7.33 -5.20
N GLN A 136 14.25 8.26 -4.25
CA GLN A 136 14.58 9.67 -4.46
C GLN A 136 15.98 9.88 -5.06
N ASP A 137 16.98 9.09 -4.62
CA ASP A 137 18.38 9.24 -5.03
C ASP A 137 18.86 8.12 -5.97
N THR A 138 17.93 7.52 -6.73
CA THR A 138 18.29 6.40 -7.59
C THR A 138 18.97 6.84 -8.88
N ILE A 139 19.91 6.00 -9.32
CA ILE A 139 20.69 6.20 -10.54
C ILE A 139 20.05 5.42 -11.68
N SER A 140 19.68 6.11 -12.77
CA SER A 140 19.04 5.49 -13.95
C SER A 140 20.04 4.74 -14.87
N GLN A 141 21.30 4.66 -14.49
CA GLN A 141 22.30 3.95 -15.29
C GLN A 141 22.24 2.43 -15.07
N PRO A 142 22.70 1.63 -16.05
CA PRO A 142 22.85 0.19 -15.90
C PRO A 142 23.74 -0.17 -14.71
N LEU A 143 23.31 -1.14 -13.88
CA LEU A 143 24.08 -1.57 -12.71
C LEU A 143 25.33 -2.39 -13.10
N ALA A 144 25.26 -3.17 -14.18
CA ALA A 144 26.35 -4.01 -14.70
C ALA A 144 25.99 -4.49 -16.11
N THR A 145 26.90 -5.15 -16.81
CA THR A 145 26.69 -5.65 -18.18
C THR A 145 25.66 -6.80 -18.23
N VAL A 146 24.86 -6.87 -19.31
CA VAL A 146 23.94 -8.00 -19.52
C VAL A 146 24.71 -9.32 -19.55
N GLY A 147 24.25 -10.31 -18.80
CA GLY A 147 24.90 -11.61 -18.62
C GLY A 147 25.87 -11.66 -17.43
N GLU A 148 26.25 -10.53 -16.87
CA GLU A 148 27.13 -10.45 -15.70
C GLU A 148 26.41 -10.95 -14.44
N ARG A 149 27.17 -11.68 -13.60
CA ARG A 149 26.73 -12.08 -12.25
C ARG A 149 27.11 -11.03 -11.25
N ILE A 150 26.14 -10.62 -10.44
CA ILE A 150 26.35 -9.59 -9.41
C ILE A 150 25.94 -10.11 -8.05
N THR A 151 26.61 -9.61 -7.03
CA THR A 151 26.20 -9.73 -5.63
C THR A 151 26.04 -8.33 -5.07
N ARG A 152 24.88 -8.01 -4.50
CA ARG A 152 24.56 -6.66 -3.97
C ARG A 152 23.66 -6.75 -2.74
N ASP A 153 23.90 -5.86 -1.82
CA ASP A 153 22.99 -5.60 -0.73
C ASP A 153 21.86 -4.73 -1.26
N ILE A 154 20.65 -5.06 -0.88
CA ILE A 154 19.45 -4.39 -1.33
C ILE A 154 18.51 -4.06 -0.16
N ILE A 155 17.69 -3.03 -0.35
CA ILE A 155 16.48 -2.80 0.41
C ILE A 155 15.26 -3.00 -0.49
N VAL A 156 14.31 -3.80 -0.05
CA VAL A 156 13.08 -4.06 -0.79
C VAL A 156 12.21 -2.81 -0.79
N VAL A 157 11.86 -2.32 -1.97
CA VAL A 157 11.00 -1.16 -2.17
C VAL A 157 9.54 -1.60 -2.29
N ARG A 158 9.28 -2.62 -3.11
CA ARG A 158 7.93 -3.10 -3.39
C ARG A 158 7.92 -4.57 -3.79
N THR A 159 6.85 -5.26 -3.40
CA THR A 159 6.54 -6.63 -3.82
C THR A 159 5.13 -6.68 -4.42
N ILE A 160 4.99 -7.29 -5.59
CA ILE A 160 3.71 -7.49 -6.27
C ILE A 160 3.59 -8.98 -6.62
N TYR A 161 2.57 -9.64 -6.06
CA TYR A 161 2.25 -11.02 -6.43
C TYR A 161 1.53 -11.06 -7.78
N SER A 162 1.92 -11.99 -8.63
CA SER A 162 1.26 -12.24 -9.91
C SER A 162 0.63 -13.64 -9.90
N GLU A 163 -0.69 -13.69 -9.92
CA GLU A 163 -1.44 -14.94 -10.03
C GLU A 163 -1.10 -15.70 -11.32
N LYS A 164 -0.88 -14.99 -12.42
CA LYS A 164 -0.55 -15.59 -13.72
C LYS A 164 0.75 -16.39 -13.68
N TYR A 165 1.75 -15.89 -12.96
CA TYR A 165 3.08 -16.51 -12.91
C TYR A 165 3.35 -17.25 -11.60
N GLN A 166 2.46 -17.15 -10.60
CA GLN A 166 2.61 -17.70 -9.26
C GLN A 166 3.93 -17.26 -8.60
N LEU A 167 4.33 -16.01 -8.85
CA LEU A 167 5.59 -15.42 -8.40
C LEU A 167 5.37 -14.00 -7.88
N ASN A 168 6.24 -13.61 -6.97
CA ASN A 168 6.34 -12.23 -6.51
C ASN A 168 7.33 -11.47 -7.40
N PHE A 169 6.94 -10.32 -7.88
CA PHE A 169 7.80 -9.37 -8.57
C PHE A 169 8.32 -8.37 -7.56
N ILE A 170 9.62 -8.41 -7.34
CA ILE A 170 10.32 -7.59 -6.34
C ILE A 170 10.98 -6.42 -7.06
N THR A 171 10.73 -5.20 -6.59
CA THR A 171 11.52 -4.02 -6.90
C THR A 171 12.34 -3.67 -5.67
N ALA A 172 13.65 -3.50 -5.83
CA ALA A 172 14.54 -3.19 -4.73
C ALA A 172 15.57 -2.14 -5.15
N LYS A 173 16.10 -1.41 -4.15
CA LYS A 173 17.20 -0.45 -4.31
C LYS A 173 18.47 -1.09 -3.78
N THR A 174 19.55 -1.02 -4.56
CA THR A 174 20.87 -1.50 -4.14
C THR A 174 21.57 -0.47 -3.24
N SER A 175 22.58 -0.91 -2.49
CA SER A 175 23.44 -0.03 -1.68
C SER A 175 24.16 1.05 -2.52
N CYS A 176 24.31 0.86 -3.82
CA CYS A 176 24.86 1.85 -4.76
C CYS A 176 23.78 2.62 -5.54
N ASN A 177 22.56 2.73 -4.99
CA ASN A 177 21.44 3.52 -5.49
C ASN A 177 20.87 3.13 -6.87
N HIS A 178 21.13 1.91 -7.35
CA HIS A 178 20.47 1.41 -8.56
C HIS A 178 19.17 0.67 -8.22
N VAL A 179 18.19 0.78 -9.09
CA VAL A 179 16.95 0.01 -8.97
C VAL A 179 17.13 -1.33 -9.68
N VAL A 180 16.81 -2.40 -8.99
CA VAL A 180 16.78 -3.75 -9.53
C VAL A 180 15.36 -4.32 -9.47
N PHE A 181 15.05 -5.17 -10.45
CA PHE A 181 13.77 -5.84 -10.56
C PHE A 181 13.96 -7.32 -10.85
N PHE A 182 13.30 -8.18 -10.09
CA PHE A 182 13.41 -9.64 -10.27
C PHE A 182 12.13 -10.35 -9.81
N ALA A 183 11.96 -11.60 -10.27
CA ALA A 183 10.91 -12.48 -9.80
C ALA A 183 11.47 -13.45 -8.74
N PHE A 184 10.68 -13.66 -7.68
CA PHE A 184 11.03 -14.54 -6.57
C PHE A 184 9.81 -15.31 -6.06
N LYS A 185 10.00 -16.53 -5.52
CA LYS A 185 8.88 -17.35 -5.05
C LYS A 185 8.25 -16.79 -3.79
N GLU A 186 9.08 -16.38 -2.84
CA GLU A 186 8.62 -15.89 -1.54
C GLU A 186 8.33 -14.40 -1.61
N ALA A 187 7.31 -13.96 -0.85
CA ALA A 187 7.04 -12.55 -0.68
C ALA A 187 8.10 -11.92 0.22
N MET A 188 8.59 -10.75 -0.17
CA MET A 188 9.54 -9.98 0.61
C MET A 188 8.87 -8.69 1.07
N GLN A 189 8.90 -8.43 2.37
CA GLN A 189 8.30 -7.22 2.93
C GLN A 189 9.06 -5.97 2.46
N PRO A 190 8.36 -4.88 2.08
CA PRO A 190 9.00 -3.58 1.86
C PRO A 190 9.82 -3.17 3.09
N GLY A 191 11.02 -2.64 2.86
CA GLY A 191 11.97 -2.31 3.91
C GLY A 191 12.89 -3.45 4.35
N LYS A 192 12.66 -4.68 3.91
CA LYS A 192 13.58 -5.78 4.20
C LYS A 192 14.93 -5.52 3.55
N GLU A 193 15.99 -5.59 4.35
CA GLU A 193 17.38 -5.56 3.90
C GLU A 193 17.92 -6.98 3.77
N CYS A 194 18.59 -7.27 2.67
CA CYS A 194 19.21 -8.57 2.43
C CYS A 194 20.24 -8.46 1.31
N GLN A 195 21.06 -9.50 1.15
CA GLN A 195 21.97 -9.60 0.02
C GLN A 195 21.36 -10.47 -1.07
N ILE A 196 21.53 -10.08 -2.32
CA ILE A 196 21.14 -10.87 -3.48
C ILE A 196 22.32 -11.23 -4.34
N HIS A 197 22.26 -12.43 -4.93
CA HIS A 197 23.12 -12.88 -6.00
C HIS A 197 22.26 -13.17 -7.23
N GLY A 198 22.55 -12.56 -8.36
CA GLY A 198 21.75 -12.69 -9.57
C GLY A 198 22.53 -12.43 -10.85
N THR A 199 21.92 -12.72 -11.99
CA THR A 199 22.49 -12.43 -13.32
C THR A 199 21.69 -11.30 -13.97
N VAL A 200 22.37 -10.30 -14.50
CA VAL A 200 21.74 -9.21 -15.26
C VAL A 200 21.11 -9.77 -16.53
N LYS A 201 19.79 -9.62 -16.65
CA LYS A 201 19.01 -10.11 -17.79
C LYS A 201 18.81 -9.04 -18.86
N ALA A 202 18.48 -7.83 -18.43
CA ALA A 202 18.18 -6.71 -19.30
C ALA A 202 18.22 -5.40 -18.53
N HIS A 203 18.35 -4.30 -19.25
CA HIS A 203 18.16 -2.95 -18.69
C HIS A 203 16.81 -2.39 -19.17
N LYS A 204 16.15 -1.68 -18.30
CA LYS A 204 14.99 -0.85 -18.60
C LYS A 204 15.35 0.59 -18.31
N THR A 205 14.48 1.54 -18.67
CA THR A 205 14.73 2.98 -18.51
C THR A 205 15.23 3.34 -17.11
N ASP A 206 14.62 2.76 -16.06
CA ASP A 206 14.90 3.15 -14.67
C ASP A 206 15.32 1.99 -13.79
N SER A 207 15.62 0.82 -14.35
CA SER A 207 15.94 -0.36 -13.55
C SER A 207 16.73 -1.41 -14.32
N THR A 208 17.47 -2.25 -13.59
CA THR A 208 18.15 -3.44 -14.10
C THR A 208 17.34 -4.68 -13.73
N GLN A 209 16.91 -5.43 -14.73
CA GLN A 209 16.23 -6.71 -14.53
C GLN A 209 17.25 -7.83 -14.25
N LEU A 210 17.00 -8.59 -13.18
CA LEU A 210 17.81 -9.75 -12.81
C LEU A 210 17.03 -11.05 -13.02
N ASN A 211 17.77 -12.13 -13.26
CA ASN A 211 17.28 -13.50 -13.25
C ASN A 211 18.15 -14.39 -12.36
N ARG A 212 17.67 -15.62 -12.09
CA ARG A 212 18.37 -16.62 -11.25
C ARG A 212 18.79 -16.04 -9.90
N VAL A 213 17.92 -15.21 -9.32
CA VAL A 213 18.21 -14.53 -8.06
C VAL A 213 18.16 -15.51 -6.89
N LYS A 214 19.19 -15.46 -6.06
CA LYS A 214 19.24 -16.06 -4.72
C LYS A 214 19.27 -14.95 -3.70
N VAL A 215 18.56 -15.13 -2.59
CA VAL A 215 18.47 -14.17 -1.48
C VAL A 215 19.19 -14.76 -0.29
N PHE A 216 19.96 -13.94 0.40
CA PHE A 216 20.67 -14.27 1.62
C PHE A 216 20.27 -13.26 2.69
N ASP A 217 19.70 -13.74 3.77
CA ASP A 217 19.39 -12.92 4.94
C ASP A 217 20.67 -12.63 5.70
N HIS A 218 20.80 -11.43 6.25
CA HIS A 218 21.93 -10.99 7.08
C HIS A 218 21.81 -11.57 8.49
#